data_eb29254e81c6f4cbb8333007792de402
#
_entry.id   eb29254e81c6f4cbb8333007792de402
#
_cell.length_a   1.000
_cell.length_b   1.000
_cell.length_c   1.000
_cell.angle_alpha   90.00
_cell.angle_beta   90.00
_cell.angle_gamma   90.00
#
_symmetry.space_group_name_H-M   'P 1'
#
loop_
_entity.id
_entity.type
_entity.pdbx_description
1 polymer ?
#
loop_
_entity_poly.entity_id
_entity_poly.type
_entity_poly.pdbx_seq_one_letter_code
_entity_poly.pdbx_strand_id
1 'polypeptide(L)'
;MPAFDTDLIICGEFRHPRQMLDNQTYDGHVSIHDDKMAADLGFTGAPIEGPTHFSQFVPLLAEIFGDAWFESGCISSHYLNMVIEGEEVRAFAARPAAGATITRIWAEKRDGTPVLTGTASIGPDHPASELDLRRAKLRPAEQLVILSELHVGQKGLVAESAMMDFYQNMGDLYPFSLNEKLAKITELSPWYTAEHGASSPWGRAIIPLEMLSVLTQYTSREAGFRMKGPAVGLFADQEIKMIKGPLFVNQ
;
A
#
# COMPACT_ATOMS: atom_id res chain seq x y z
N MET A 1 12.03 -42.15 -3.00
CA MET A 1 12.60 -40.79 -3.17
C MET A 1 11.92 -39.89 -2.16
N PRO A 2 12.64 -39.07 -1.43
CA PRO A 2 11.98 -38.09 -0.57
C PRO A 2 11.11 -37.19 -1.44
N ALA A 3 9.85 -36.96 -1.04
CA ALA A 3 8.99 -36.00 -1.67
C ALA A 3 9.62 -34.61 -1.47
N PHE A 4 9.95 -33.93 -2.55
CA PHE A 4 10.35 -32.53 -2.47
C PHE A 4 9.07 -31.69 -2.37
N ASP A 5 8.85 -31.10 -1.22
CA ASP A 5 7.81 -30.09 -1.02
C ASP A 5 8.39 -28.76 -1.51
N THR A 6 8.22 -28.47 -2.79
CA THR A 6 8.61 -27.17 -3.37
C THR A 6 7.37 -26.31 -3.39
N ASP A 7 7.40 -25.18 -2.68
CA ASP A 7 6.40 -24.14 -2.81
C ASP A 7 6.26 -23.74 -4.28
N LEU A 8 5.09 -23.90 -4.84
CA LEU A 8 4.80 -23.34 -6.14
C LEU A 8 4.70 -21.82 -5.98
N ILE A 9 5.47 -21.10 -6.78
CA ILE A 9 5.55 -19.64 -6.76
C ILE A 9 4.97 -19.12 -8.06
N ILE A 10 4.15 -18.09 -7.96
CA ILE A 10 3.75 -17.26 -9.09
C ILE A 10 4.41 -15.89 -8.95
N CYS A 11 4.75 -15.28 -10.07
CA CYS A 11 5.36 -13.95 -10.08
C CYS A 11 4.82 -13.11 -11.24
N GLY A 12 4.80 -11.82 -11.03
CA GLY A 12 4.56 -10.85 -12.09
C GLY A 12 5.78 -10.65 -12.99
N GLU A 13 5.68 -9.71 -13.89
CA GLU A 13 6.82 -9.23 -14.66
C GLU A 13 7.63 -8.23 -13.83
N PHE A 14 8.84 -7.92 -14.25
CA PHE A 14 9.57 -6.78 -13.73
C PHE A 14 8.87 -5.48 -14.14
N ARG A 15 8.65 -4.60 -13.16
CA ARG A 15 8.01 -3.31 -13.34
C ARG A 15 8.93 -2.19 -12.89
N HIS A 16 8.70 -1.01 -13.43
CA HIS A 16 9.31 0.24 -12.98
C HIS A 16 8.22 1.05 -12.25
N PRO A 17 8.04 0.86 -10.94
CA PRO A 17 7.06 1.65 -10.20
C PRO A 17 7.44 3.13 -10.25
N ARG A 18 6.42 3.98 -10.32
CA ARG A 18 6.58 5.44 -10.41
C ARG A 18 5.79 6.12 -9.31
N GLN A 19 6.38 7.13 -8.75
CA GLN A 19 5.71 8.03 -7.83
C GLN A 19 5.08 9.22 -8.56
N MET A 20 4.28 9.99 -7.83
CA MET A 20 3.70 11.26 -8.26
C MET A 20 3.74 12.28 -7.12
N LEU A 21 4.79 12.22 -6.30
CA LEU A 21 4.92 12.95 -5.04
C LEU A 21 5.99 14.05 -5.10
N ASP A 22 6.50 14.36 -6.29
CA ASP A 22 7.53 15.40 -6.48
C ASP A 22 7.08 16.79 -5.98
N ASN A 23 5.77 17.05 -6.05
CA ASN A 23 5.15 18.28 -5.56
C ASN A 23 4.41 18.11 -4.23
N GLN A 24 4.65 17.01 -3.51
CA GLN A 24 4.07 16.78 -2.20
C GLN A 24 4.59 17.81 -1.20
N THR A 25 3.70 18.45 -0.45
CA THR A 25 4.07 19.42 0.56
C THR A 25 3.53 19.03 1.92
N TYR A 26 4.34 19.28 2.94
CA TYR A 26 3.99 19.16 4.36
C TYR A 26 4.11 20.53 5.03
N ASP A 27 3.49 20.68 6.19
CA ASP A 27 3.63 21.90 6.97
C ASP A 27 5.11 22.16 7.34
N GLY A 28 5.74 23.09 6.63
CA GLY A 28 7.06 23.61 6.93
C GLY A 28 8.27 22.85 6.37
N HIS A 29 8.08 21.77 5.59
CA HIS A 29 9.21 21.10 4.92
C HIS A 29 8.80 20.36 3.64
N VAL A 30 9.78 20.09 2.80
CA VAL A 30 9.64 19.31 1.56
C VAL A 30 9.57 17.80 1.89
N SER A 31 8.90 17.04 1.03
CA SER A 31 8.76 15.60 1.16
C SER A 31 10.09 14.86 0.99
N ILE A 32 10.21 13.69 1.61
CA ILE A 32 11.28 12.70 1.35
C ILE A 32 11.26 12.20 -0.12
N HIS A 33 10.15 12.37 -0.82
CA HIS A 33 10.02 12.04 -2.24
C HIS A 33 10.61 13.11 -3.18
N ASP A 34 11.21 14.16 -2.63
CA ASP A 34 12.08 15.10 -3.31
C ASP A 34 13.54 14.62 -3.24
N ASP A 35 14.24 14.60 -4.36
CA ASP A 35 15.62 14.09 -4.45
C ASP A 35 16.60 14.82 -3.54
N LYS A 36 16.43 16.15 -3.38
CA LYS A 36 17.31 16.94 -2.52
C LYS A 36 17.07 16.62 -1.05
N MET A 37 15.82 16.54 -0.62
CA MET A 37 15.47 16.15 0.74
C MET A 37 15.94 14.73 1.05
N ALA A 38 15.77 13.79 0.11
CA ALA A 38 16.25 12.43 0.24
C ALA A 38 17.79 12.40 0.43
N ALA A 39 18.53 13.16 -0.37
CA ALA A 39 20.00 13.27 -0.25
C ALA A 39 20.42 13.92 1.07
N ASP A 40 19.75 14.96 1.53
CA ASP A 40 20.00 15.62 2.82
C ASP A 40 19.79 14.66 4.02
N LEU A 41 18.93 13.66 3.85
CA LEU A 41 18.70 12.59 4.83
C LEU A 41 19.63 11.37 4.66
N GLY A 42 20.51 11.39 3.66
CA GLY A 42 21.49 10.33 3.40
C GLY A 42 20.99 9.20 2.51
N PHE A 43 19.86 9.38 1.81
CA PHE A 43 19.36 8.44 0.82
C PHE A 43 20.01 8.67 -0.56
N THR A 44 20.06 7.63 -1.37
CA THR A 44 20.66 7.68 -2.71
C THR A 44 19.75 8.34 -3.76
N GLY A 45 18.48 8.55 -3.44
CA GLY A 45 17.46 9.18 -4.29
C GLY A 45 16.10 9.16 -3.60
N ALA A 46 15.14 9.85 -4.19
CA ALA A 46 13.77 9.91 -3.68
C ALA A 46 13.09 8.53 -3.75
N PRO A 47 12.64 7.97 -2.62
CA PRO A 47 12.03 6.65 -2.60
C PRO A 47 10.63 6.66 -3.22
N ILE A 48 10.26 5.55 -3.83
CA ILE A 48 8.88 5.24 -4.19
C ILE A 48 8.09 5.01 -2.90
N GLU A 49 6.89 5.58 -2.82
CA GLU A 49 5.99 5.34 -1.69
C GLU A 49 5.62 3.85 -1.59
N GLY A 50 5.72 3.28 -0.38
CA GLY A 50 5.52 1.85 -0.15
C GLY A 50 4.22 1.26 -0.74
N PRO A 51 3.05 1.90 -0.54
CA PRO A 51 1.78 1.43 -1.10
C PRO A 51 1.75 1.28 -2.63
N THR A 52 2.59 2.00 -3.36
CA THR A 52 2.71 1.88 -4.82
C THR A 52 3.05 0.45 -5.26
N HIS A 53 3.78 -0.30 -4.42
CA HIS A 53 4.12 -1.69 -4.70
C HIS A 53 2.91 -2.64 -4.61
N PHE A 54 1.82 -2.26 -3.93
CA PHE A 54 0.66 -3.14 -3.76
C PHE A 54 -0.04 -3.47 -5.07
N SER A 55 0.01 -2.58 -6.05
CA SER A 55 -0.57 -2.84 -7.37
C SER A 55 0.02 -4.08 -8.04
N GLN A 56 1.33 -4.34 -7.87
CA GLN A 56 1.99 -5.49 -8.48
C GLN A 56 1.48 -6.84 -7.95
N PHE A 57 0.90 -6.86 -6.76
CA PHE A 57 0.33 -8.09 -6.17
C PHE A 57 -1.10 -8.36 -6.62
N VAL A 58 -1.86 -7.35 -7.06
CA VAL A 58 -3.29 -7.50 -7.37
C VAL A 58 -3.55 -8.60 -8.39
N PRO A 59 -2.88 -8.68 -9.56
CA PRO A 59 -3.14 -9.76 -10.52
C PRO A 59 -2.78 -11.14 -9.97
N LEU A 60 -1.71 -11.26 -9.16
CA LEU A 60 -1.31 -12.52 -8.56
C LEU A 60 -2.32 -13.02 -7.53
N LEU A 61 -2.83 -12.10 -6.71
CA LEU A 61 -3.79 -12.42 -5.65
C LEU A 61 -5.19 -12.65 -6.21
N ALA A 62 -5.55 -11.97 -7.30
CA ALA A 62 -6.77 -12.26 -8.05
C ALA A 62 -6.71 -13.65 -8.71
N GLU A 63 -5.54 -14.09 -9.22
CA GLU A 63 -5.37 -15.45 -9.73
C GLU A 63 -5.52 -16.50 -8.62
N ILE A 64 -5.02 -16.22 -7.41
CA ILE A 64 -5.08 -17.16 -6.28
C ILE A 64 -6.48 -17.22 -5.66
N PHE A 65 -7.11 -16.08 -5.44
CA PHE A 65 -8.31 -15.95 -4.60
C PHE A 65 -9.57 -15.51 -5.37
N GLY A 66 -9.44 -15.18 -6.66
CA GLY A 66 -10.56 -14.69 -7.47
C GLY A 66 -11.15 -13.38 -6.94
N ASP A 67 -12.46 -13.22 -7.11
CA ASP A 67 -13.18 -12.02 -6.68
C ASP A 67 -13.15 -11.79 -5.16
N ALA A 68 -13.00 -12.85 -4.37
CA ALA A 68 -12.87 -12.76 -2.92
C ALA A 68 -11.68 -11.89 -2.48
N TRP A 69 -10.64 -11.79 -3.31
CA TRP A 69 -9.53 -10.88 -3.07
C TRP A 69 -9.98 -9.41 -2.99
N PHE A 70 -10.85 -8.98 -3.87
CA PHE A 70 -11.36 -7.61 -3.89
C PHE A 70 -12.41 -7.36 -2.80
N GLU A 71 -13.16 -8.37 -2.41
CA GLU A 71 -14.27 -8.24 -1.45
C GLU A 71 -13.81 -8.29 0.00
N SER A 72 -12.88 -9.17 0.31
CA SER A 72 -12.43 -9.45 1.68
C SER A 72 -10.93 -9.71 1.78
N GLY A 73 -10.14 -9.20 0.84
CA GLY A 73 -8.68 -9.36 0.83
C GLY A 73 -8.00 -8.56 1.94
N CYS A 74 -6.92 -9.12 2.45
CA CYS A 74 -5.99 -8.44 3.35
C CYS A 74 -4.58 -8.57 2.78
N ILE A 75 -3.90 -7.44 2.54
CA ILE A 75 -2.48 -7.39 2.25
C ILE A 75 -1.76 -6.79 3.45
N SER A 76 -0.72 -7.46 3.91
CA SER A 76 0.09 -7.04 5.06
C SER A 76 1.55 -7.15 4.68
N SER A 77 2.30 -6.07 4.74
CA SER A 77 3.69 -6.00 4.30
C SER A 77 4.60 -5.37 5.33
N HIS A 78 5.85 -5.83 5.31
CA HIS A 78 6.99 -5.22 5.96
C HIS A 78 7.99 -4.77 4.89
N TYR A 79 8.32 -3.48 4.87
CA TYR A 79 9.26 -2.90 3.92
C TYR A 79 10.70 -3.10 4.40
N LEU A 80 11.56 -3.56 3.51
CA LEU A 80 12.93 -3.94 3.82
C LEU A 80 13.95 -2.99 3.20
N ASN A 81 13.79 -2.67 1.93
CA ASN A 81 14.67 -1.74 1.23
C ASN A 81 13.86 -0.78 0.36
N MET A 82 14.31 0.45 0.32
CA MET A 82 13.71 1.48 -0.54
C MET A 82 13.94 1.15 -2.01
N VAL A 83 12.97 1.54 -2.82
CA VAL A 83 13.06 1.55 -4.28
C VAL A 83 13.02 3.00 -4.73
N ILE A 84 13.95 3.40 -5.55
CA ILE A 84 13.95 4.72 -6.20
C ILE A 84 13.38 4.61 -7.62
N GLU A 85 12.89 5.72 -8.17
CA GLU A 85 12.34 5.72 -9.52
C GLU A 85 13.38 5.27 -10.55
N GLY A 86 12.95 4.38 -11.46
CA GLY A 86 13.82 3.78 -12.46
C GLY A 86 14.35 2.39 -12.09
N GLU A 87 14.30 1.99 -10.83
CA GLU A 87 14.66 0.62 -10.44
C GLU A 87 13.54 -0.37 -10.83
N GLU A 88 13.94 -1.59 -11.14
CA GLU A 88 13.02 -2.67 -11.50
C GLU A 88 12.68 -3.52 -10.27
N VAL A 89 11.38 -3.77 -10.10
CA VAL A 89 10.84 -4.60 -9.01
C VAL A 89 9.92 -5.67 -9.58
N ARG A 90 9.96 -6.86 -9.00
CA ARG A 90 9.04 -7.97 -9.29
C ARG A 90 8.35 -8.43 -8.03
N ALA A 91 7.04 -8.60 -8.11
CA ALA A 91 6.23 -9.19 -7.06
C ALA A 91 6.12 -10.71 -7.22
N PHE A 92 6.05 -11.40 -6.10
CA PHE A 92 5.93 -12.85 -5.99
C PHE A 92 4.83 -13.20 -4.97
N ALA A 93 4.14 -14.31 -5.20
CA ALA A 93 3.26 -14.93 -4.25
C ALA A 93 3.48 -16.45 -4.23
N ALA A 94 3.53 -17.05 -3.06
CA ALA A 94 3.49 -18.50 -2.95
C ALA A 94 2.09 -18.99 -3.31
N ARG A 95 1.97 -20.09 -4.03
CA ARG A 95 0.66 -20.70 -4.30
C ARG A 95 0.23 -21.49 -3.07
N PRO A 96 -0.85 -21.07 -2.40
CA PRO A 96 -1.28 -21.72 -1.17
C PRO A 96 -1.77 -23.16 -1.44
N ALA A 97 -1.78 -24.00 -0.41
CA ALA A 97 -2.44 -25.28 -0.46
C ALA A 97 -3.96 -25.12 -0.75
N ALA A 98 -4.57 -26.13 -1.32
CA ALA A 98 -6.00 -26.10 -1.61
C ALA A 98 -6.83 -25.81 -0.34
N GLY A 99 -7.70 -24.80 -0.42
CA GLY A 99 -8.55 -24.36 0.69
C GLY A 99 -7.86 -23.43 1.71
N ALA A 100 -6.56 -23.13 1.57
CA ALA A 100 -5.91 -22.15 2.42
C ALA A 100 -6.35 -20.72 2.04
N THR A 101 -6.59 -19.90 3.05
CA THR A 101 -7.05 -18.50 2.91
C THR A 101 -5.94 -17.48 3.07
N ILE A 102 -4.69 -17.92 3.21
CA ILE A 102 -3.52 -17.06 3.37
C ILE A 102 -2.37 -17.56 2.51
N THR A 103 -1.59 -16.63 1.99
CA THR A 103 -0.35 -16.91 1.28
C THR A 103 0.75 -15.93 1.67
N ARG A 104 2.01 -16.34 1.45
CA ARG A 104 3.17 -15.47 1.57
C ARG A 104 3.35 -14.66 0.28
N ILE A 105 3.71 -13.38 0.44
CA ILE A 105 4.05 -12.47 -0.64
C ILE A 105 5.40 -11.81 -0.38
N TRP A 106 6.10 -11.43 -1.44
CA TRP A 106 7.33 -10.62 -1.35
C TRP A 106 7.61 -9.93 -2.67
N ALA A 107 8.49 -8.94 -2.64
CA ALA A 107 8.98 -8.28 -3.84
C ALA A 107 10.50 -8.14 -3.76
N GLU A 108 11.14 -8.21 -4.91
CA GLU A 108 12.60 -8.11 -5.08
C GLU A 108 12.95 -7.20 -6.24
N LYS A 109 14.08 -6.50 -6.11
CA LYS A 109 14.72 -5.82 -7.24
C LYS A 109 15.32 -6.86 -8.20
N ARG A 110 15.74 -6.42 -9.40
CA ARG A 110 16.34 -7.31 -10.41
C ARG A 110 17.60 -8.04 -9.93
N ASP A 111 18.36 -7.44 -9.03
CA ASP A 111 19.57 -8.02 -8.45
C ASP A 111 19.30 -8.97 -7.26
N GLY A 112 18.03 -9.22 -6.94
CA GLY A 112 17.62 -10.04 -5.80
C GLY A 112 17.54 -9.30 -4.46
N THR A 113 17.78 -8.00 -4.43
CA THR A 113 17.61 -7.19 -3.20
C THR A 113 16.14 -7.23 -2.76
N PRO A 114 15.82 -7.69 -1.54
CA PRO A 114 14.44 -7.77 -1.07
C PRO A 114 13.87 -6.36 -0.87
N VAL A 115 12.68 -6.10 -1.41
CA VAL A 115 11.96 -4.82 -1.27
C VAL A 115 10.98 -4.87 -0.12
N LEU A 116 10.14 -5.88 -0.08
CA LEU A 116 9.19 -6.14 1.00
C LEU A 116 8.93 -7.64 1.16
N THR A 117 8.45 -8.01 2.34
CA THR A 117 7.90 -9.33 2.62
C THR A 117 6.55 -9.18 3.31
N GLY A 118 5.70 -10.21 3.26
CA GLY A 118 4.41 -10.13 3.88
C GLY A 118 3.51 -11.32 3.66
N THR A 119 2.24 -11.11 3.98
CA THR A 119 1.16 -12.07 3.76
C THR A 119 0.00 -11.42 3.03
N ALA A 120 -0.72 -12.24 2.26
CA ALA A 120 -2.03 -11.89 1.72
C ALA A 120 -3.04 -12.95 2.09
N SER A 121 -4.25 -12.54 2.47
CA SER A 121 -5.30 -13.46 2.89
C SER A 121 -6.68 -12.97 2.44
N ILE A 122 -7.67 -13.88 2.51
CA ILE A 122 -9.08 -13.53 2.30
C ILE A 122 -9.89 -13.86 3.56
N GLY A 123 -10.92 -13.02 3.79
CA GLY A 123 -11.85 -13.15 4.93
C GLY A 123 -12.99 -14.14 4.68
N PRO A 124 -13.98 -14.19 5.63
CA PRO A 124 -14.07 -13.29 6.80
C PRO A 124 -13.09 -13.60 7.93
N ASP A 125 -12.64 -14.85 8.08
CA ASP A 125 -11.77 -15.30 9.16
C ASP A 125 -10.32 -15.29 8.72
N HIS A 126 -9.69 -14.09 8.77
CA HIS A 126 -8.30 -13.95 8.38
C HIS A 126 -7.36 -14.63 9.40
N PRO A 127 -6.42 -15.48 8.96
CA PRO A 127 -5.31 -15.90 9.80
C PRO A 127 -4.43 -14.70 10.21
N ALA A 128 -3.59 -14.87 11.22
CA ALA A 128 -2.65 -13.85 11.67
C ALA A 128 -1.77 -13.36 10.50
N SER A 129 -1.78 -12.06 10.27
CA SER A 129 -1.03 -11.41 9.20
C SER A 129 0.45 -11.19 9.58
N GLU A 130 1.27 -10.77 8.62
CA GLU A 130 2.65 -10.36 8.89
C GLU A 130 2.68 -9.24 9.95
N LEU A 131 1.81 -8.25 9.85
CA LEU A 131 1.73 -7.17 10.82
C LEU A 131 1.32 -7.67 12.22
N ASP A 132 0.36 -8.59 12.32
CA ASP A 132 -0.04 -9.19 13.59
C ASP A 132 1.15 -9.90 14.27
N LEU A 133 1.90 -10.71 13.51
CA LEU A 133 3.07 -11.43 14.00
C LEU A 133 4.19 -10.49 14.46
N ARG A 134 4.37 -9.35 13.76
CA ARG A 134 5.36 -8.35 14.11
C ARG A 134 4.93 -7.55 15.33
N ARG A 135 3.67 -7.12 15.39
CA ARG A 135 3.09 -6.41 16.56
C ARG A 135 3.22 -7.22 17.84
N ALA A 136 3.02 -8.53 17.77
CA ALA A 136 3.19 -9.42 18.92
C ALA A 136 4.63 -9.45 19.49
N LYS A 137 5.62 -9.00 18.71
CA LYS A 137 7.05 -8.93 19.11
C LYS A 137 7.50 -7.52 19.50
N LEU A 138 6.64 -6.51 19.37
CA LEU A 138 7.00 -5.14 19.72
C LEU A 138 7.26 -5.02 21.23
N ARG A 139 8.31 -4.30 21.56
CA ARG A 139 8.58 -3.89 22.95
C ARG A 139 7.84 -2.58 23.22
N PRO A 140 7.36 -2.36 24.46
CA PRO A 140 6.82 -1.06 24.83
C PRO A 140 7.83 0.05 24.58
N ALA A 141 7.37 1.18 24.06
CA ALA A 141 8.21 2.34 23.90
C ALA A 141 8.50 2.96 25.29
N GLU A 142 9.79 3.17 25.61
CA GLU A 142 10.18 3.79 26.87
C GLU A 142 9.86 5.28 26.90
N GLN A 143 10.12 5.97 25.79
CA GLN A 143 9.83 7.39 25.63
C GLN A 143 9.45 7.71 24.18
N LEU A 144 8.31 8.35 24.00
CA LEU A 144 7.88 8.89 22.73
C LEU A 144 8.35 10.34 22.60
N VAL A 145 9.01 10.67 21.51
CA VAL A 145 9.45 12.04 21.22
C VAL A 145 8.50 12.71 20.22
N ILE A 146 8.43 12.17 19.01
CA ILE A 146 7.60 12.72 17.92
C ILE A 146 6.11 12.55 18.23
N LEU A 147 5.72 11.42 18.83
CA LEU A 147 4.36 11.07 19.17
C LEU A 147 4.02 11.35 20.66
N SER A 148 4.77 12.23 21.33
CA SER A 148 4.64 12.49 22.77
C SER A 148 3.28 13.09 23.17
N GLU A 149 2.56 13.68 22.22
CA GLU A 149 1.24 14.28 22.44
C GLU A 149 0.07 13.34 22.10
N LEU A 150 0.38 12.13 21.60
CA LEU A 150 -0.61 11.12 21.25
C LEU A 150 -0.71 10.04 22.31
N HIS A 151 -1.93 9.53 22.51
CA HIS A 151 -2.16 8.42 23.44
C HIS A 151 -3.15 7.40 22.86
N VAL A 152 -3.02 6.17 23.32
CA VAL A 152 -3.90 5.07 22.90
C VAL A 152 -5.35 5.38 23.31
N GLY A 153 -6.28 5.22 22.35
CA GLY A 153 -7.68 5.52 22.53
C GLY A 153 -8.07 6.99 22.25
N GLN A 154 -7.11 7.85 21.91
CA GLN A 154 -7.42 9.20 21.45
C GLN A 154 -8.29 9.15 20.20
N LYS A 155 -9.32 10.01 20.18
CA LYS A 155 -10.21 10.16 19.01
C LYS A 155 -9.89 11.44 18.29
N GLY A 156 -10.09 11.44 16.97
CA GLY A 156 -10.04 12.65 16.17
C GLY A 156 -11.08 13.68 16.64
N LEU A 157 -10.78 14.95 16.41
CA LEU A 157 -11.64 16.08 16.81
C LEU A 157 -12.96 16.09 16.04
N VAL A 158 -12.93 15.62 14.80
CA VAL A 158 -14.09 15.56 13.89
C VAL A 158 -14.15 14.19 13.22
N ALA A 159 -15.33 13.81 12.77
CA ALA A 159 -15.50 12.69 11.86
C ALA A 159 -15.27 13.20 10.44
N GLU A 160 -14.29 12.61 9.76
CA GLU A 160 -13.97 12.96 8.39
C GLU A 160 -14.53 11.91 7.42
N SER A 161 -14.86 12.36 6.21
CA SER A 161 -15.20 11.49 5.10
C SER A 161 -14.43 11.92 3.86
N ALA A 162 -14.07 10.96 3.01
CA ALA A 162 -13.47 11.24 1.73
C ALA A 162 -14.15 10.42 0.65
N MET A 163 -14.22 10.99 -0.53
CA MET A 163 -14.66 10.33 -1.74
C MET A 163 -13.56 10.51 -2.79
N MET A 164 -13.32 9.50 -3.58
CA MET A 164 -12.40 9.57 -4.71
C MET A 164 -13.20 9.56 -6.00
N ASP A 165 -13.08 10.63 -6.79
CA ASP A 165 -13.50 10.62 -8.17
C ASP A 165 -12.30 10.54 -9.12
N PHE A 166 -12.54 10.45 -10.42
CA PHE A 166 -11.47 10.29 -11.40
C PHE A 166 -10.60 11.54 -11.58
N TYR A 167 -11.13 12.72 -11.37
CA TYR A 167 -10.52 13.99 -11.80
C TYR A 167 -10.22 14.93 -10.65
N GLN A 168 -10.75 14.67 -9.47
CA GLN A 168 -10.49 15.47 -8.29
C GLN A 168 -9.03 15.30 -7.85
N ASN A 169 -8.30 16.40 -7.73
CA ASN A 169 -6.98 16.42 -7.11
C ASN A 169 -7.10 16.10 -5.61
N MET A 170 -6.25 15.20 -5.11
CA MET A 170 -6.29 14.73 -3.72
C MET A 170 -5.53 15.65 -2.74
N GLY A 171 -5.18 16.86 -3.17
CA GLY A 171 -4.59 17.90 -2.32
C GLY A 171 -3.07 17.81 -2.16
N ASP A 172 -2.54 18.57 -1.23
CA ASP A 172 -1.10 18.85 -1.13
C ASP A 172 -0.26 17.61 -0.78
N LEU A 173 -0.83 16.66 -0.04
CA LEU A 173 -0.15 15.39 0.27
C LEU A 173 -0.14 14.42 -0.91
N TYR A 174 -1.13 14.52 -1.80
CA TYR A 174 -1.25 13.70 -2.98
C TYR A 174 -1.69 14.60 -4.15
N PRO A 175 -0.74 15.35 -4.75
CA PRO A 175 -1.05 16.42 -5.72
C PRO A 175 -1.40 15.87 -7.10
N PHE A 176 -2.29 14.88 -7.15
CA PHE A 176 -2.76 14.22 -8.36
C PHE A 176 -4.19 13.70 -8.20
N SER A 177 -4.82 13.38 -9.31
CA SER A 177 -6.12 12.73 -9.40
C SER A 177 -5.96 11.22 -9.61
N LEU A 178 -7.05 10.45 -9.41
CA LEU A 178 -7.07 9.03 -9.75
C LEU A 178 -6.71 8.80 -11.23
N ASN A 179 -7.26 9.58 -12.15
CA ASN A 179 -7.00 9.42 -13.58
C ASN A 179 -5.53 9.63 -13.95
N GLU A 180 -4.86 10.60 -13.32
CA GLU A 180 -3.41 10.82 -13.50
C GLU A 180 -2.60 9.64 -12.94
N LYS A 181 -3.00 9.10 -11.80
CA LYS A 181 -2.35 7.92 -11.19
C LYS A 181 -2.52 6.68 -12.05
N LEU A 182 -3.69 6.45 -12.63
CA LEU A 182 -3.93 5.32 -13.53
C LEU A 182 -2.99 5.29 -14.75
N ALA A 183 -2.50 6.45 -15.19
CA ALA A 183 -1.50 6.54 -16.25
C ALA A 183 -0.09 6.08 -15.81
N LYS A 184 0.14 5.88 -14.52
CA LYS A 184 1.44 5.51 -13.92
C LYS A 184 1.41 4.17 -13.19
N ILE A 185 0.23 3.64 -12.88
CA ILE A 185 0.08 2.37 -12.15
C ILE A 185 0.73 1.21 -12.93
N THR A 186 1.42 0.33 -12.23
CA THR A 186 2.13 -0.80 -12.86
C THR A 186 1.19 -1.87 -13.41
N GLU A 187 0.03 -2.06 -12.76
CA GLU A 187 -0.95 -3.09 -13.14
C GLU A 187 -2.32 -2.43 -13.37
N LEU A 188 -2.46 -1.82 -14.55
CA LEU A 188 -3.73 -1.20 -14.94
C LEU A 188 -4.78 -2.29 -15.23
N SER A 189 -5.92 -2.17 -14.55
CA SER A 189 -7.12 -2.96 -14.84
C SER A 189 -8.18 -2.10 -15.53
N PRO A 190 -8.94 -2.62 -16.50
CA PRO A 190 -10.12 -1.93 -17.04
C PRO A 190 -11.13 -1.53 -15.95
N TRP A 191 -11.21 -2.31 -14.87
CA TRP A 191 -12.11 -2.06 -13.75
C TRP A 191 -11.80 -0.77 -12.98
N TYR A 192 -10.59 -0.21 -13.14
CA TYR A 192 -10.18 1.04 -12.49
C TYR A 192 -10.54 2.28 -13.30
N THR A 193 -10.89 2.16 -14.57
CA THR A 193 -11.04 3.29 -15.49
C THR A 193 -12.45 3.82 -15.56
N ALA A 194 -12.63 5.10 -15.90
CA ALA A 194 -13.93 5.70 -16.11
C ALA A 194 -14.68 5.05 -17.29
N GLU A 195 -13.95 4.64 -18.33
CA GLU A 195 -14.51 4.10 -19.57
C GLU A 195 -15.00 2.66 -19.39
N HIS A 196 -14.24 1.83 -18.65
CA HIS A 196 -14.52 0.39 -18.59
C HIS A 196 -14.87 -0.11 -17.19
N GLY A 197 -14.89 0.76 -16.17
CA GLY A 197 -15.17 0.37 -14.79
C GLY A 197 -16.50 -0.36 -14.59
N ALA A 198 -17.51 -0.03 -15.41
CA ALA A 198 -18.80 -0.73 -15.40
C ALA A 198 -18.70 -2.20 -15.84
N SER A 199 -17.59 -2.64 -16.45
CA SER A 199 -17.35 -4.05 -16.80
C SER A 199 -16.84 -4.91 -15.63
N SER A 200 -16.60 -4.31 -14.47
CA SER A 200 -16.24 -5.06 -13.27
C SER A 200 -17.38 -6.00 -12.82
N PRO A 201 -17.09 -7.06 -12.07
CA PRO A 201 -18.14 -7.95 -11.52
C PRO A 201 -19.22 -7.21 -10.71
N TRP A 202 -18.90 -6.03 -10.18
CA TRP A 202 -19.79 -5.19 -9.37
C TRP A 202 -20.51 -4.10 -10.18
N GLY A 203 -20.29 -4.01 -11.49
CA GLY A 203 -20.92 -3.02 -12.37
C GLY A 203 -20.48 -1.58 -12.15
N ARG A 204 -19.38 -1.35 -11.44
CA ARG A 204 -18.86 -0.02 -11.07
C ARG A 204 -17.32 -0.01 -11.12
N ALA A 205 -16.74 1.15 -11.37
CA ALA A 205 -15.30 1.32 -11.23
C ALA A 205 -14.84 1.17 -9.77
N ILE A 206 -13.81 0.36 -9.56
CA ILE A 206 -13.22 0.13 -8.25
C ILE A 206 -11.95 0.97 -8.07
N ILE A 207 -11.67 1.35 -6.82
CA ILE A 207 -10.46 2.08 -6.46
C ILE A 207 -9.27 1.09 -6.40
N PRO A 208 -8.14 1.37 -7.09
CA PRO A 208 -6.94 0.55 -6.98
C PRO A 208 -6.42 0.45 -5.55
N LEU A 209 -5.87 -0.69 -5.19
CA LEU A 209 -5.41 -0.99 -3.84
C LEU A 209 -4.41 0.05 -3.30
N GLU A 210 -3.47 0.51 -4.10
CA GLU A 210 -2.50 1.54 -3.71
C GLU A 210 -3.14 2.90 -3.40
N MET A 211 -4.30 3.20 -4.01
CA MET A 211 -5.03 4.46 -3.77
C MET A 211 -5.85 4.45 -2.47
N LEU A 212 -6.00 3.31 -1.82
CA LEU A 212 -6.66 3.26 -0.50
C LEU A 212 -5.84 3.95 0.58
N SER A 213 -4.51 3.93 0.46
CA SER A 213 -3.63 4.70 1.35
C SER A 213 -3.84 6.20 1.19
N VAL A 214 -4.03 6.68 -0.05
CA VAL A 214 -4.35 8.08 -0.35
C VAL A 214 -5.67 8.49 0.34
N LEU A 215 -6.71 7.68 0.21
CA LEU A 215 -8.01 7.93 0.87
C LEU A 215 -7.89 8.00 2.39
N THR A 216 -7.18 7.07 3.02
CA THR A 216 -7.04 7.03 4.48
C THR A 216 -6.22 8.21 5.01
N GLN A 217 -5.22 8.65 4.28
CA GLN A 217 -4.48 9.87 4.61
C GLN A 217 -5.34 11.13 4.45
N TYR A 218 -6.19 11.15 3.43
CA TYR A 218 -7.10 12.27 3.19
C TYR A 218 -8.13 12.42 4.34
N THR A 219 -8.58 11.32 4.94
CA THR A 219 -9.52 11.31 6.07
C THR A 219 -8.88 11.54 7.44
N SER A 220 -7.62 11.89 7.52
CA SER A 220 -6.93 12.18 8.79
C SER A 220 -6.44 13.63 8.92
N ARG A 221 -6.80 14.50 7.98
CA ARG A 221 -6.30 15.88 7.89
C ARG A 221 -6.79 16.77 9.02
N GLU A 222 -8.07 16.65 9.39
CA GLU A 222 -8.72 17.47 10.41
C GLU A 222 -8.83 16.74 11.75
N ALA A 223 -8.30 15.54 11.86
CA ALA A 223 -8.36 14.72 13.06
C ALA A 223 -7.71 15.38 14.28
N GLY A 224 -6.80 16.34 14.08
CA GLY A 224 -6.12 17.06 15.15
C GLY A 224 -5.05 16.22 15.86
N PHE A 225 -4.62 15.13 15.28
CA PHE A 225 -3.47 14.35 15.77
C PHE A 225 -2.18 15.09 15.44
N ARG A 226 -1.56 15.66 16.46
CA ARG A 226 -0.32 16.43 16.28
C ARG A 226 0.90 15.56 16.53
N MET A 227 1.82 15.59 15.58
CA MET A 227 3.17 15.08 15.74
C MET A 227 4.10 16.26 16.04
N LYS A 228 5.07 16.03 16.92
CA LYS A 228 6.09 17.04 17.25
C LYS A 228 7.12 17.06 16.13
N GLY A 229 7.13 18.15 15.39
CA GLY A 229 8.03 18.32 14.25
C GLY A 229 9.29 19.16 14.51
N PRO A 230 10.20 19.24 13.52
CA PRO A 230 10.10 18.59 12.23
C PRO A 230 10.30 17.09 12.30
N ALA A 231 9.53 16.33 11.51
CA ALA A 231 9.60 14.87 11.48
C ALA A 231 9.31 14.33 10.07
N VAL A 232 9.99 13.26 9.70
CA VAL A 232 9.77 12.54 8.44
C VAL A 232 9.15 11.18 8.77
N GLY A 233 8.02 10.88 8.12
CA GLY A 233 7.36 9.58 8.22
C GLY A 233 7.90 8.60 7.18
N LEU A 234 8.12 7.35 7.59
CA LEU A 234 8.47 6.25 6.70
C LEU A 234 7.53 5.08 6.95
N PHE A 235 7.07 4.46 5.87
CA PHE A 235 6.35 3.19 5.98
C PHE A 235 7.33 2.07 6.35
N ALA A 236 7.21 1.52 7.54
CA ALA A 236 7.93 0.33 7.96
C ALA A 236 7.09 -0.93 7.76
N ASP A 237 5.83 -0.85 8.15
CA ASP A 237 4.83 -1.90 8.00
C ASP A 237 3.51 -1.26 7.54
N GLN A 238 2.77 -1.97 6.70
CA GLN A 238 1.46 -1.54 6.25
C GLN A 238 0.52 -2.70 6.04
N GLU A 239 -0.71 -2.54 6.49
CA GLU A 239 -1.78 -3.50 6.25
C GLU A 239 -3.02 -2.77 5.71
N ILE A 240 -3.61 -3.35 4.67
CA ILE A 240 -4.93 -2.98 4.17
C ILE A 240 -5.81 -4.21 4.22
N LYS A 241 -6.90 -4.14 4.97
CA LYS A 241 -7.87 -5.21 5.14
C LYS A 241 -9.25 -4.75 4.69
N MET A 242 -9.78 -5.40 3.66
CA MET A 242 -11.15 -5.19 3.22
C MET A 242 -12.11 -5.96 4.12
N ILE A 243 -12.98 -5.25 4.82
CA ILE A 243 -14.06 -5.88 5.59
C ILE A 243 -15.28 -6.10 4.70
N LYS A 244 -15.51 -5.16 3.78
CA LYS A 244 -16.60 -5.18 2.80
C LYS A 244 -16.18 -4.38 1.59
N GLY A 245 -15.35 -4.99 0.74
CA GLY A 245 -14.88 -4.41 -0.51
C GLY A 245 -15.71 -4.84 -1.71
N PRO A 246 -15.26 -4.42 -2.90
CA PRO A 246 -14.26 -3.38 -3.11
C PRO A 246 -14.78 -1.99 -2.76
N LEU A 247 -13.88 -0.99 -2.64
CA LEU A 247 -14.27 0.41 -2.60
C LEU A 247 -14.46 0.93 -4.04
N PHE A 248 -15.52 1.69 -4.24
CA PHE A 248 -15.88 2.18 -5.57
C PHE A 248 -15.51 3.66 -5.73
N VAL A 249 -15.17 4.03 -6.96
CA VAL A 249 -15.04 5.44 -7.34
C VAL A 249 -16.41 6.13 -7.20
N ASN A 250 -16.44 7.34 -6.71
CA ASN A 250 -17.66 8.12 -6.40
C ASN A 250 -18.57 7.49 -5.31
N GLN A 251 -17.97 6.94 -4.28
CA GLN A 251 -18.71 6.40 -3.13
C GLN A 251 -18.27 7.09 -1.84
#